data_9e47941046acc88b9d0bf7175300cd00
#
_entry.id   9e47941046acc88b9d0bf7175300cd00
#
_cell.length_a   1.000
_cell.length_b   1.000
_cell.length_c   1.000
_cell.angle_alpha   90.00
_cell.angle_beta   90.00
_cell.angle_gamma   90.00
#
_symmetry.space_group_name_H-M   'P 1'
#
loop_
_entity.id
_entity.type
_entity.pdbx_description
1 polymer ?
#
loop_
_entity_poly.entity_id
_entity_poly.type
_entity_poly.pdbx_seq_one_letter_code
_entity_poly.pdbx_strand_id
1 'polypeptide(L)'
;MYIKNRRNSIEFWACGSFQILYLTESLVLRNPKTDIAKMKRLFKFGLFVIMFSFLSSCNGQTKEKSQTEQNTTQKNKIVGGGCDGCELMYVGMPKNINSIDTSAGWKEKGQKILITGTVFKIGGKIPAPNVVIYYWQTDNNGYYSPKEGMDEHAKRHGHIRGWVKSDENGKYSIYTIRPAPYPNDDIPAHIHTSIKEPNIKDEYYIDEFVFDDDILLSGNKRKALENRGGSGVLRVLIDKDMQVAEHNIILGLNIPNYPQINQSKLNSGLEIGEDNPSFTPFHAFGPDKGTRTCPVCKYGRFHG
;
A
#
# COMPACT_ATOMS: atom_id res chain seq x y z
N MET A 1 23.20 13.02 -25.68
CA MET A 1 22.14 13.74 -26.38
C MET A 1 21.30 12.71 -27.15
N TYR A 2 20.29 12.13 -26.49
CA TYR A 2 19.24 11.33 -27.15
C TYR A 2 17.99 11.46 -26.30
N ILE A 3 17.07 12.27 -26.81
CA ILE A 3 15.73 12.45 -26.27
C ILE A 3 14.87 11.32 -26.82
N LYS A 4 14.29 10.47 -25.96
CA LYS A 4 13.28 9.48 -26.36
C LYS A 4 11.94 9.83 -25.74
N ASN A 5 11.09 10.45 -26.56
CA ASN A 5 9.68 10.69 -26.30
C ASN A 5 8.96 9.36 -26.00
N ARG A 6 8.39 9.19 -24.83
CA ARG A 6 7.38 8.16 -24.58
C ARG A 6 6.00 8.78 -24.72
N ARG A 7 5.29 8.39 -25.76
CA ARG A 7 3.85 8.61 -25.91
C ARG A 7 3.12 7.68 -24.95
N ASN A 8 2.26 8.24 -24.11
CA ASN A 8 1.31 7.50 -23.31
C ASN A 8 0.23 6.91 -24.23
N SER A 9 0.17 5.61 -24.36
CA SER A 9 -0.96 4.89 -24.93
C SER A 9 -1.87 4.44 -23.78
N ILE A 10 -3.02 5.07 -23.66
CA ILE A 10 -4.13 4.61 -22.82
C ILE A 10 -4.94 3.64 -23.66
N GLU A 11 -4.87 2.35 -23.35
CA GLU A 11 -5.76 1.36 -23.98
C GLU A 11 -7.09 1.32 -23.23
N PHE A 12 -8.13 1.84 -23.87
CA PHE A 12 -9.51 1.62 -23.46
C PHE A 12 -10.06 0.36 -24.12
N TRP A 13 -10.40 -0.63 -23.34
CA TRP A 13 -11.21 -1.76 -23.79
C TRP A 13 -12.67 -1.34 -23.83
N ALA A 14 -13.18 -1.04 -25.01
CA ALA A 14 -14.60 -0.85 -25.25
C ALA A 14 -15.19 -2.12 -25.88
N CYS A 15 -16.07 -2.77 -25.16
CA CYS A 15 -16.95 -3.80 -25.70
C CYS A 15 -18.18 -3.11 -26.30
N GLY A 16 -18.47 -3.35 -27.57
CA GLY A 16 -19.71 -2.93 -28.21
C GLY A 16 -19.53 -2.03 -29.43
N SER A 17 -19.68 -2.65 -30.60
CA SER A 17 -19.61 -2.04 -31.92
C SER A 17 -20.66 -0.94 -32.11
N PHE A 18 -20.23 0.31 -32.24
CA PHE A 18 -21.00 1.36 -32.91
C PHE A 18 -20.07 2.06 -33.90
N GLN A 19 -20.27 1.76 -35.18
CA GLN A 19 -19.67 2.53 -36.28
C GLN A 19 -20.41 3.86 -36.41
N ILE A 20 -19.74 4.95 -36.05
CA ILE A 20 -20.20 6.30 -36.38
C ILE A 20 -19.51 6.69 -37.71
N LEU A 21 -20.32 6.74 -38.75
CA LEU A 21 -19.91 7.26 -40.07
C LEU A 21 -19.73 8.77 -39.94
N TYR A 22 -18.50 9.26 -40.06
CA TYR A 22 -18.23 10.69 -40.22
C TYR A 22 -18.33 11.02 -41.71
N LEU A 23 -19.43 11.65 -42.11
CA LEU A 23 -19.53 12.36 -43.38
C LEU A 23 -18.96 13.78 -43.16
N THR A 24 -17.75 14.00 -43.65
CA THR A 24 -17.16 15.35 -43.77
C THR A 24 -17.63 15.94 -45.10
N GLU A 25 -18.73 16.66 -45.09
CA GLU A 25 -19.05 17.60 -46.15
C GLU A 25 -18.47 18.97 -45.81
N SER A 26 -17.66 19.46 -46.69
CA SER A 26 -17.11 20.84 -46.70
C SER A 26 -18.23 21.85 -46.95
N LEU A 27 -18.76 22.45 -45.88
CA LEU A 27 -19.76 23.52 -45.96
C LEU A 27 -19.08 24.85 -46.33
N VAL A 28 -19.24 25.26 -47.60
CA VAL A 28 -18.98 26.63 -48.05
C VAL A 28 -20.16 27.50 -47.60
N LEU A 29 -19.95 28.29 -46.55
CA LEU A 29 -20.95 29.22 -46.02
C LEU A 29 -21.25 30.36 -46.99
N ARG A 30 -22.43 30.38 -47.57
CA ARG A 30 -22.84 31.44 -48.53
C ARG A 30 -23.94 32.38 -48.01
N ASN A 31 -24.50 32.24 -46.80
CA ASN A 31 -25.40 33.26 -46.28
C ASN A 31 -25.77 33.00 -44.79
N PRO A 32 -25.38 33.86 -43.81
CA PRO A 32 -25.54 33.55 -42.38
C PRO A 32 -27.01 33.60 -41.87
N LYS A 33 -27.94 34.14 -42.62
CA LYS A 33 -29.36 34.25 -42.14
C LYS A 33 -30.20 32.99 -42.46
N THR A 34 -29.85 32.22 -43.46
CA THR A 34 -30.57 30.99 -43.81
C THR A 34 -30.09 29.77 -43.03
N ASP A 35 -28.85 29.82 -42.52
CA ASP A 35 -28.28 28.69 -41.79
C ASP A 35 -28.72 28.59 -40.35
N ILE A 36 -29.03 29.72 -39.71
CA ILE A 36 -29.56 29.75 -38.32
C ILE A 36 -30.96 29.11 -38.26
N ALA A 37 -31.79 29.29 -39.28
CA ALA A 37 -33.13 28.68 -39.31
C ALA A 37 -33.10 27.17 -39.55
N LYS A 38 -32.13 26.69 -40.38
CA LYS A 38 -31.88 25.24 -40.56
C LYS A 38 -31.32 24.58 -39.32
N MET A 39 -30.39 25.22 -38.65
CA MET A 39 -29.76 24.71 -37.45
C MET A 39 -30.74 24.61 -36.30
N LYS A 40 -31.64 25.58 -36.14
CA LYS A 40 -32.72 25.51 -35.14
C LYS A 40 -33.73 24.40 -35.43
N ARG A 41 -33.98 24.05 -36.68
CA ARG A 41 -34.86 22.94 -37.07
C ARG A 41 -34.23 21.57 -36.83
N LEU A 42 -32.95 21.41 -37.11
CA LEU A 42 -32.18 20.21 -36.81
C LEU A 42 -32.04 19.97 -35.29
N PHE A 43 -31.85 21.04 -34.51
CA PHE A 43 -31.76 20.94 -33.06
C PHE A 43 -33.08 20.49 -32.40
N LYS A 44 -34.22 20.97 -32.91
CA LYS A 44 -35.53 20.53 -32.46
C LYS A 44 -35.84 19.09 -32.82
N PHE A 45 -35.39 18.59 -33.97
CA PHE A 45 -35.59 17.20 -34.39
C PHE A 45 -34.68 16.24 -33.61
N GLY A 46 -33.43 16.63 -33.32
CA GLY A 46 -32.50 15.85 -32.49
C GLY A 46 -32.99 15.71 -31.05
N LEU A 47 -33.56 16.76 -30.46
CA LEU A 47 -34.09 16.73 -29.09
C LEU A 47 -35.34 15.83 -28.99
N PHE A 48 -36.15 15.75 -30.05
CA PHE A 48 -37.36 14.90 -30.08
C PHE A 48 -37.03 13.41 -30.18
N VAL A 49 -35.96 13.06 -30.89
CA VAL A 49 -35.49 11.65 -31.01
C VAL A 49 -34.86 11.18 -29.69
N ILE A 50 -34.15 12.04 -28.97
CA ILE A 50 -33.54 11.70 -27.65
C ILE A 50 -34.63 11.51 -26.59
N MET A 51 -35.72 12.26 -26.65
CA MET A 51 -36.83 12.15 -25.68
C MET A 51 -37.68 10.87 -25.85
N PHE A 52 -37.68 10.28 -27.07
CA PHE A 52 -38.44 9.05 -27.34
C PHE A 52 -37.70 7.77 -26.96
N SER A 53 -36.37 7.86 -26.76
CA SER A 53 -35.52 6.70 -26.40
C SER A 53 -35.61 6.32 -24.92
N PHE A 54 -36.24 7.13 -24.07
CA PHE A 54 -36.36 6.88 -22.62
C PHE A 54 -37.65 6.20 -22.17
N LEU A 55 -38.58 5.86 -23.11
CA LEU A 55 -39.89 5.30 -22.76
C LEU A 55 -40.01 3.79 -22.95
N SER A 56 -38.96 3.08 -23.24
CA SER A 56 -39.03 1.64 -23.48
C SER A 56 -38.17 0.81 -22.51
N SER A 57 -38.25 1.09 -21.22
CA SER A 57 -37.62 0.21 -20.22
C SER A 57 -38.45 0.20 -18.93
N CYS A 58 -39.54 -0.54 -18.93
CA CYS A 58 -40.16 -1.04 -17.70
C CYS A 58 -41.08 -2.22 -18.05
N ASN A 59 -40.57 -3.43 -18.01
CA ASN A 59 -41.34 -4.60 -17.69
C ASN A 59 -40.67 -5.34 -16.54
N GLY A 60 -41.04 -4.97 -15.34
CA GLY A 60 -40.71 -5.69 -14.12
C GLY A 60 -41.53 -6.96 -14.03
N GLN A 61 -40.95 -8.12 -14.22
CA GLN A 61 -41.49 -9.39 -13.77
C GLN A 61 -40.85 -9.75 -12.44
N THR A 62 -41.60 -9.61 -11.36
CA THR A 62 -41.32 -10.26 -10.08
C THR A 62 -41.43 -11.76 -10.25
N LYS A 63 -40.27 -12.44 -10.29
CA LYS A 63 -40.18 -13.88 -10.04
C LYS A 63 -39.64 -14.08 -8.64
N GLU A 64 -40.43 -14.74 -7.80
CA GLU A 64 -39.96 -15.32 -6.55
C GLU A 64 -38.72 -16.16 -6.82
N LYS A 65 -37.58 -15.77 -6.22
CA LYS A 65 -36.36 -16.58 -6.25
C LYS A 65 -36.38 -17.52 -5.07
N SER A 66 -36.61 -18.81 -5.39
CA SER A 66 -36.20 -19.91 -4.53
C SER A 66 -34.70 -19.73 -4.18
N GLN A 67 -34.39 -19.85 -2.90
CA GLN A 67 -33.01 -19.97 -2.40
C GLN A 67 -32.43 -21.28 -2.96
N THR A 68 -31.58 -21.15 -3.95
CA THR A 68 -30.73 -22.28 -4.38
C THR A 68 -29.43 -21.66 -4.95
N GLU A 69 -28.34 -21.93 -4.23
CA GLU A 69 -26.98 -21.94 -4.70
C GLU A 69 -26.42 -20.65 -5.33
N GLN A 70 -25.95 -19.72 -4.49
CA GLN A 70 -24.86 -18.85 -4.87
C GLN A 70 -23.51 -19.56 -4.64
N ASN A 71 -23.23 -20.58 -5.45
CA ASN A 71 -21.87 -20.99 -5.75
C ASN A 71 -21.34 -20.06 -6.86
N THR A 72 -21.17 -18.80 -6.56
CA THR A 72 -20.35 -17.92 -7.38
C THR A 72 -18.91 -18.35 -7.19
N THR A 73 -18.32 -18.89 -8.24
CA THR A 73 -16.88 -19.05 -8.43
C THR A 73 -16.15 -17.81 -7.88
N GLN A 74 -15.69 -17.88 -6.62
CA GLN A 74 -14.69 -16.99 -6.10
C GLN A 74 -13.42 -17.27 -6.93
N LYS A 75 -13.24 -16.48 -7.97
CA LYS A 75 -11.96 -16.36 -8.65
C LYS A 75 -10.96 -16.09 -7.51
N ASN A 76 -10.08 -17.04 -7.18
CA ASN A 76 -9.14 -16.95 -6.08
C ASN A 76 -8.35 -15.64 -6.22
N LYS A 77 -8.78 -14.63 -5.49
CA LYS A 77 -8.08 -13.35 -5.49
C LYS A 77 -6.78 -13.53 -4.72
N ILE A 78 -5.68 -13.11 -5.30
CA ILE A 78 -4.36 -13.18 -4.68
C ILE A 78 -4.36 -12.28 -3.44
N VAL A 79 -3.90 -12.81 -2.31
CA VAL A 79 -3.72 -12.04 -1.08
C VAL A 79 -2.70 -10.92 -1.35
N GLY A 80 -2.96 -9.72 -0.87
CA GLY A 80 -2.14 -8.55 -1.14
C GLY A 80 -2.38 -7.90 -2.50
N GLY A 81 -3.17 -8.51 -3.39
CA GLY A 81 -3.52 -7.94 -4.70
C GLY A 81 -2.46 -8.11 -5.79
N GLY A 82 -1.41 -8.82 -5.53
CA GLY A 82 -0.22 -8.95 -6.39
C GLY A 82 0.89 -7.99 -6.00
N CYS A 83 2.11 -8.38 -6.30
CA CYS A 83 3.32 -7.63 -5.98
C CYS A 83 4.36 -7.91 -7.06
N ASP A 84 4.90 -6.86 -7.67
CA ASP A 84 5.99 -7.02 -8.63
C ASP A 84 7.31 -7.20 -7.89
N GLY A 85 7.92 -8.36 -8.05
CA GLY A 85 9.20 -8.70 -7.46
C GLY A 85 9.15 -9.38 -6.09
N CYS A 86 7.99 -9.50 -5.43
CA CYS A 86 7.92 -10.23 -4.17
C CYS A 86 8.36 -11.70 -4.30
N GLU A 87 8.12 -12.31 -5.45
CA GLU A 87 8.56 -13.68 -5.77
C GLU A 87 10.08 -13.86 -5.70
N LEU A 88 10.85 -12.78 -5.80
CA LEU A 88 12.30 -12.81 -5.65
C LEU A 88 12.74 -13.15 -4.22
N MET A 89 11.82 -13.16 -3.26
CA MET A 89 12.11 -13.68 -1.93
C MET A 89 12.57 -15.14 -1.96
N TYR A 90 12.15 -15.92 -2.97
CA TYR A 90 12.53 -17.34 -3.09
C TYR A 90 13.89 -17.54 -3.76
N VAL A 91 14.40 -16.51 -4.44
CA VAL A 91 15.71 -16.60 -5.11
C VAL A 91 16.84 -16.46 -4.10
N GLY A 92 17.56 -17.54 -3.86
CA GLY A 92 18.65 -17.57 -2.88
C GLY A 92 18.19 -17.59 -1.41
N MET A 93 16.91 -17.88 -1.16
CA MET A 93 16.38 -17.99 0.20
C MET A 93 17.08 -19.11 0.99
N PRO A 94 17.60 -18.85 2.18
CA PRO A 94 18.26 -19.88 3.00
C PRO A 94 17.26 -20.97 3.43
N LYS A 95 17.75 -22.22 3.54
CA LYS A 95 16.93 -23.31 4.10
C LYS A 95 16.55 -23.06 5.55
N ASN A 96 17.47 -22.49 6.33
CA ASN A 96 17.24 -22.11 7.73
C ASN A 96 17.26 -20.60 7.83
N ILE A 97 16.15 -20.01 8.26
CA ILE A 97 16.00 -18.59 8.46
C ILE A 97 15.82 -18.35 9.97
N ASN A 98 16.67 -17.51 10.55
CA ASN A 98 16.62 -17.13 11.95
C ASN A 98 15.73 -15.89 12.16
N SER A 99 15.42 -15.58 13.41
CA SER A 99 14.72 -14.36 13.78
C SER A 99 15.62 -13.11 13.77
N ILE A 100 16.92 -13.30 13.61
CA ILE A 100 17.90 -12.23 13.50
C ILE A 100 18.66 -12.41 12.19
N ASP A 101 18.74 -11.35 11.40
CA ASP A 101 19.57 -11.31 10.20
C ASP A 101 20.52 -10.11 10.22
N THR A 102 21.67 -10.30 9.60
CA THR A 102 22.66 -9.24 9.35
C THR A 102 22.90 -9.16 7.86
N SER A 103 22.37 -8.12 7.24
CA SER A 103 22.44 -7.92 5.80
C SER A 103 23.88 -7.80 5.29
N ALA A 104 24.07 -8.06 4.00
CA ALA A 104 25.35 -7.84 3.34
C ALA A 104 25.85 -6.39 3.47
N GLY A 105 24.95 -5.43 3.59
CA GLY A 105 25.27 -4.03 3.80
C GLY A 105 25.88 -3.70 5.17
N TRP A 106 25.73 -4.56 6.16
CA TRP A 106 26.25 -4.27 7.52
C TRP A 106 27.75 -3.98 7.55
N LYS A 107 28.53 -4.59 6.69
CA LYS A 107 30.00 -4.36 6.58
C LYS A 107 30.35 -3.17 5.69
N GLU A 108 29.40 -2.56 5.04
CA GLU A 108 29.62 -1.45 4.12
C GLU A 108 29.61 -0.10 4.81
N LYS A 109 30.04 0.93 4.10
CA LYS A 109 29.91 2.31 4.57
C LYS A 109 28.43 2.70 4.66
N GLY A 110 28.08 3.55 5.61
CA GLY A 110 26.74 4.03 5.83
C GLY A 110 26.33 3.97 7.29
N GLN A 111 25.28 4.68 7.63
CA GLN A 111 24.71 4.69 8.98
C GLN A 111 24.16 3.30 9.32
N LYS A 112 24.66 2.70 10.39
CA LYS A 112 24.16 1.40 10.87
C LYS A 112 22.78 1.56 11.50
N ILE A 113 21.89 0.62 11.21
CA ILE A 113 20.56 0.62 11.79
C ILE A 113 20.16 -0.81 12.20
N LEU A 114 19.61 -0.92 13.39
CA LEU A 114 18.90 -2.09 13.89
C LEU A 114 17.40 -1.82 13.80
N ILE A 115 16.69 -2.64 13.06
CA ILE A 115 15.23 -2.66 13.04
C ILE A 115 14.77 -3.92 13.76
N THR A 116 13.98 -3.76 14.79
CA THR A 116 13.41 -4.86 15.57
C THR A 116 11.91 -4.71 15.66
N GLY A 117 11.22 -5.82 15.98
CA GLY A 117 9.77 -5.74 16.14
C GLY A 117 9.13 -7.08 16.46
N THR A 118 7.81 -7.06 16.47
CA THR A 118 6.99 -8.24 16.68
C THR A 118 6.00 -8.37 15.55
N VAL A 119 5.90 -9.56 14.97
CA VAL A 119 4.81 -9.91 14.07
C VAL A 119 3.63 -10.38 14.90
N PHE A 120 2.47 -9.77 14.68
CA PHE A 120 1.21 -10.12 15.32
C PHE A 120 0.24 -10.69 14.31
N LYS A 121 -0.59 -11.61 14.78
CA LYS A 121 -1.79 -12.03 14.05
C LYS A 121 -2.74 -10.85 13.87
N ILE A 122 -3.72 -10.98 12.97
CA ILE A 122 -4.79 -10.01 12.80
C ILE A 122 -5.38 -9.61 14.15
N GLY A 123 -5.60 -8.29 14.33
CA GLY A 123 -6.01 -7.71 15.61
C GLY A 123 -4.86 -7.25 16.52
N GLY A 124 -3.59 -7.53 16.16
CA GLY A 124 -2.42 -6.90 16.81
C GLY A 124 -2.12 -7.30 18.25
N LYS A 125 -2.71 -8.41 18.75
CA LYS A 125 -2.57 -8.82 20.16
C LYS A 125 -1.80 -10.12 20.35
N ILE A 126 -1.92 -11.05 19.42
CA ILE A 126 -1.35 -12.39 19.52
C ILE A 126 -0.10 -12.46 18.63
N PRO A 127 1.07 -12.79 19.19
CA PRO A 127 2.28 -12.99 18.38
C PRO A 127 2.07 -14.06 17.29
N ALA A 128 2.68 -13.82 16.13
CA ALA A 128 2.63 -14.74 14.99
C ALA A 128 4.03 -15.32 14.75
N PRO A 129 4.30 -16.57 15.14
CA PRO A 129 5.56 -17.23 14.88
C PRO A 129 5.66 -17.76 13.44
N ASN A 130 6.90 -18.02 13.00
CA ASN A 130 7.22 -18.64 11.72
C ASN A 130 6.82 -17.84 10.48
N VAL A 131 6.63 -16.55 10.61
CA VAL A 131 6.39 -15.63 9.48
C VAL A 131 7.73 -15.22 8.90
N VAL A 132 7.92 -15.45 7.59
CA VAL A 132 9.12 -14.99 6.90
C VAL A 132 8.90 -13.58 6.41
N ILE A 133 9.82 -12.70 6.75
CA ILE A 133 9.92 -11.32 6.26
C ILE A 133 11.12 -11.29 5.33
N TYR A 134 10.90 -11.01 4.07
CA TYR A 134 11.93 -10.71 3.10
C TYR A 134 12.06 -9.21 2.97
N TYR A 135 13.27 -8.69 3.00
CA TYR A 135 13.55 -7.27 2.85
C TYR A 135 14.63 -7.00 1.81
N TRP A 136 14.55 -5.85 1.15
CA TRP A 136 15.60 -5.38 0.23
C TRP A 136 15.60 -3.86 0.19
N GLN A 137 16.75 -3.28 -0.13
CA GLN A 137 16.96 -1.84 -0.07
C GLN A 137 18.09 -1.38 -0.97
N THR A 138 18.15 -0.09 -1.20
CA THR A 138 19.31 0.57 -1.81
C THR A 138 20.52 0.58 -0.88
N ASP A 139 21.70 0.77 -1.46
CA ASP A 139 22.93 1.07 -0.74
C ASP A 139 22.94 2.54 -0.23
N ASN A 140 24.07 2.97 0.35
CA ASN A 140 24.25 4.35 0.84
C ASN A 140 24.38 5.41 -0.26
N ASN A 141 24.31 5.02 -1.53
CA ASN A 141 24.29 5.92 -2.70
C ASN A 141 22.91 5.94 -3.39
N GLY A 142 21.96 5.16 -2.90
CA GLY A 142 20.61 5.11 -3.44
C GLY A 142 20.42 4.14 -4.61
N TYR A 143 21.31 3.13 -4.78
CA TYR A 143 21.24 2.15 -5.85
C TYR A 143 21.05 0.74 -5.33
N TYR A 144 20.33 -0.08 -6.11
CA TYR A 144 20.27 -1.53 -5.94
C TYR A 144 21.50 -2.15 -6.60
N SER A 145 22.67 -1.92 -6.00
CA SER A 145 23.95 -2.38 -6.53
C SER A 145 24.05 -3.91 -6.45
N PRO A 146 24.25 -4.63 -7.56
CA PRO A 146 24.46 -6.06 -7.52
C PRO A 146 25.90 -6.38 -7.08
N LYS A 147 26.12 -7.60 -6.59
CA LYS A 147 27.46 -8.16 -6.36
C LYS A 147 27.73 -9.30 -7.33
N GLU A 148 29.01 -9.57 -7.53
CA GLU A 148 29.47 -10.74 -8.30
C GLU A 148 28.91 -12.04 -7.70
N GLY A 149 28.49 -12.97 -8.55
CA GLY A 149 27.90 -14.25 -8.15
C GLY A 149 26.42 -14.19 -7.77
N MET A 150 25.76 -13.03 -7.83
CA MET A 150 24.32 -12.95 -7.62
C MET A 150 23.55 -13.57 -8.79
N ASP A 151 22.43 -14.23 -8.46
CA ASP A 151 21.46 -14.66 -9.46
C ASP A 151 20.94 -13.45 -10.27
N GLU A 152 20.83 -13.61 -11.59
CA GLU A 152 20.45 -12.53 -12.50
C GLU A 152 19.07 -11.93 -12.15
N HIS A 153 18.10 -12.77 -11.75
CA HIS A 153 16.77 -12.30 -11.37
C HIS A 153 16.81 -11.47 -10.08
N ALA A 154 17.71 -11.83 -9.16
CA ALA A 154 17.84 -11.15 -7.89
C ALA A 154 18.56 -9.78 -7.98
N LYS A 155 19.30 -9.52 -9.06
CA LYS A 155 20.09 -8.29 -9.22
C LYS A 155 19.23 -7.03 -9.13
N ARG A 156 17.97 -7.09 -9.54
CA ARG A 156 17.05 -5.93 -9.46
C ARG A 156 16.75 -5.49 -8.01
N HIS A 157 16.92 -6.38 -7.03
CA HIS A 157 16.79 -6.04 -5.59
C HIS A 157 18.14 -5.66 -4.95
N GLY A 158 19.22 -5.68 -5.72
CA GLY A 158 20.55 -5.41 -5.22
C GLY A 158 21.03 -6.50 -4.26
N HIS A 159 22.23 -6.30 -3.69
CA HIS A 159 22.83 -7.26 -2.78
C HIS A 159 22.45 -7.03 -1.31
N ILE A 160 21.91 -5.84 -0.96
CA ILE A 160 21.44 -5.55 0.40
C ILE A 160 20.00 -6.02 0.54
N ARG A 161 19.85 -7.32 0.73
CA ARG A 161 18.60 -8.03 0.90
C ARG A 161 18.80 -9.19 1.88
N GLY A 162 17.72 -9.62 2.52
CA GLY A 162 17.81 -10.69 3.50
C GLY A 162 16.46 -11.21 3.95
N TRP A 163 16.50 -12.15 4.88
CA TRP A 163 15.31 -12.83 5.40
C TRP A 163 15.41 -12.97 6.91
N VAL A 164 14.33 -12.67 7.59
CA VAL A 164 14.12 -13.04 8.99
C VAL A 164 12.85 -13.85 9.09
N LYS A 165 12.80 -14.75 10.07
CA LYS A 165 11.62 -15.53 10.40
C LYS A 165 11.27 -15.29 11.86
N SER A 166 10.07 -14.77 12.13
CA SER A 166 9.64 -14.50 13.49
C SER A 166 9.76 -15.73 14.41
N ASP A 167 10.28 -15.52 15.60
CA ASP A 167 10.44 -16.56 16.62
C ASP A 167 9.11 -16.96 17.26
N GLU A 168 9.15 -17.79 18.29
CA GLU A 168 7.96 -18.26 19.02
C GLU A 168 7.14 -17.13 19.64
N ASN A 169 7.79 -16.00 19.95
CA ASN A 169 7.17 -14.80 20.49
C ASN A 169 6.86 -13.75 19.39
N GLY A 170 6.97 -14.14 18.12
CA GLY A 170 6.76 -13.25 16.97
C GLY A 170 7.90 -12.25 16.75
N LYS A 171 9.00 -12.31 17.48
CA LYS A 171 10.09 -11.33 17.42
C LYS A 171 10.96 -11.51 16.18
N TYR A 172 11.46 -10.39 15.65
CA TYR A 172 12.47 -10.36 14.60
C TYR A 172 13.43 -9.19 14.78
N SER A 173 14.63 -9.29 14.16
CA SER A 173 15.62 -8.21 14.15
C SER A 173 16.43 -8.23 12.85
N ILE A 174 16.65 -7.05 12.28
CA ILE A 174 17.39 -6.82 11.04
C ILE A 174 18.52 -5.83 11.32
N TYR A 175 19.74 -6.25 11.16
CA TYR A 175 20.94 -5.42 11.19
C TYR A 175 21.32 -5.04 9.76
N THR A 176 21.25 -3.75 9.41
CA THR A 176 21.57 -3.27 8.07
C THR A 176 22.19 -1.88 8.11
N ILE A 177 22.45 -1.28 6.98
CA ILE A 177 22.69 0.16 6.87
C ILE A 177 21.40 0.88 6.52
N ARG A 178 21.28 2.14 6.93
CA ARG A 178 20.20 2.99 6.44
C ARG A 178 20.36 3.20 4.93
N PRO A 179 19.35 2.90 4.10
CA PRO A 179 19.41 3.17 2.67
C PRO A 179 19.48 4.68 2.41
N ALA A 180 20.05 5.06 1.26
CA ALA A 180 19.85 6.39 0.73
C ALA A 180 18.60 6.43 -0.18
N PRO A 181 17.96 7.60 -0.33
CA PRO A 181 16.90 7.78 -1.32
C PRO A 181 17.44 7.60 -2.74
N TYR A 182 16.58 7.37 -3.71
CA TYR A 182 16.98 7.29 -5.10
C TYR A 182 17.61 8.61 -5.57
N PRO A 183 18.72 8.57 -6.32
CA PRO A 183 19.30 9.78 -6.90
C PRO A 183 18.33 10.48 -7.85
N ASN A 184 18.20 11.79 -7.70
CA ASN A 184 17.33 12.62 -8.52
C ASN A 184 15.82 12.30 -8.43
N ASP A 185 15.40 11.72 -7.31
CA ASP A 185 14.01 11.45 -6.99
C ASP A 185 13.62 12.12 -5.68
N ASP A 186 12.34 12.33 -5.44
CA ASP A 186 11.83 12.88 -4.21
C ASP A 186 11.21 11.81 -3.28
N ILE A 187 11.36 10.52 -3.63
CA ILE A 187 10.91 9.39 -2.82
C ILE A 187 11.81 9.25 -1.59
N PRO A 188 11.24 9.19 -0.36
CA PRO A 188 12.02 8.99 0.86
C PRO A 188 12.87 7.73 0.81
N ALA A 189 13.96 7.70 1.57
CA ALA A 189 14.71 6.48 1.81
C ALA A 189 13.80 5.41 2.39
N HIS A 190 13.87 4.19 1.88
CA HIS A 190 12.96 3.12 2.28
C HIS A 190 13.58 1.73 2.19
N ILE A 191 13.02 0.81 2.96
CA ILE A 191 13.31 -0.62 2.89
C ILE A 191 12.02 -1.31 2.46
N HIS A 192 12.06 -1.99 1.33
CA HIS A 192 10.94 -2.82 0.87
C HIS A 192 10.80 -4.06 1.72
N THR A 193 9.56 -4.49 1.93
CA THR A 193 9.26 -5.67 2.73
C THR A 193 8.15 -6.49 2.11
N SER A 194 8.34 -7.80 2.08
CA SER A 194 7.27 -8.75 1.75
C SER A 194 7.19 -9.87 2.78
N ILE A 195 6.00 -10.40 2.92
CA ILE A 195 5.64 -11.36 3.97
C ILE A 195 5.25 -12.70 3.35
N LYS A 196 5.74 -13.78 3.94
CA LYS A 196 5.26 -15.13 3.67
C LYS A 196 4.81 -15.77 4.97
N GLU A 197 3.51 -15.97 5.08
CA GLU A 197 2.91 -16.67 6.21
C GLU A 197 2.89 -18.19 5.98
N PRO A 198 2.95 -19.01 7.05
CA PRO A 198 2.88 -20.47 6.93
C PRO A 198 1.59 -20.96 6.24
N ASN A 199 0.48 -20.28 6.48
CA ASN A 199 -0.85 -20.71 6.05
C ASN A 199 -1.42 -19.92 4.85
N ILE A 200 -0.67 -18.97 4.31
CA ILE A 200 -1.01 -18.24 3.09
C ILE A 200 -0.17 -18.78 1.95
N LYS A 201 -0.81 -19.08 0.82
CA LYS A 201 -0.14 -19.74 -0.32
C LYS A 201 0.98 -18.89 -0.89
N ASP A 202 0.68 -17.63 -1.15
CA ASP A 202 1.59 -16.70 -1.83
C ASP A 202 2.14 -15.68 -0.83
N GLU A 203 3.25 -15.07 -1.16
CA GLU A 203 3.78 -13.91 -0.47
C GLU A 203 2.97 -12.66 -0.83
N TYR A 204 3.07 -11.64 0.01
CA TYR A 204 2.46 -10.35 -0.24
C TYR A 204 3.29 -9.20 0.33
N TYR A 205 3.11 -8.04 -0.28
CA TYR A 205 3.76 -6.80 0.09
C TYR A 205 3.07 -6.15 1.28
N ILE A 206 3.86 -5.61 2.22
CA ILE A 206 3.41 -4.68 3.25
C ILE A 206 4.02 -3.30 2.99
N ASP A 207 3.60 -2.26 3.73
CA ASP A 207 4.19 -0.94 3.57
C ASP A 207 5.70 -0.98 3.75
N GLU A 208 6.37 -0.16 2.96
CA GLU A 208 7.81 0.06 3.07
C GLU A 208 8.15 0.65 4.43
N PHE A 209 9.32 0.28 4.94
CA PHE A 209 9.86 0.97 6.10
C PHE A 209 10.49 2.29 5.66
N VAL A 210 9.87 3.39 6.02
CA VAL A 210 10.34 4.75 5.82
C VAL A 210 10.73 5.38 7.16
N PHE A 211 11.57 6.39 7.16
CA PHE A 211 12.16 6.95 8.37
C PHE A 211 11.50 8.28 8.75
N ASP A 212 11.10 8.43 10.02
CA ASP A 212 10.37 9.61 10.51
C ASP A 212 11.18 10.91 10.46
N ASP A 213 12.50 10.79 10.43
CA ASP A 213 13.46 11.88 10.33
C ASP A 213 13.92 12.17 8.88
N ASP A 214 13.37 11.48 7.88
CA ASP A 214 13.70 11.73 6.47
C ASP A 214 13.01 12.99 5.97
N ILE A 215 13.81 13.95 5.52
CA ILE A 215 13.32 15.23 5.00
C ILE A 215 12.39 15.07 3.77
N LEU A 216 12.55 13.99 3.00
CA LEU A 216 11.72 13.70 1.84
C LEU A 216 10.35 13.09 2.23
N LEU A 217 10.17 12.64 3.48
CA LEU A 217 8.91 12.12 3.98
C LEU A 217 7.97 13.28 4.40
N SER A 218 7.46 14.00 3.43
CA SER A 218 6.52 15.10 3.66
C SER A 218 5.22 14.63 4.32
N GLY A 219 4.47 15.57 4.92
CA GLY A 219 3.18 15.26 5.53
C GLY A 219 2.17 14.64 4.54
N ASN A 220 2.21 15.04 3.26
CA ASN A 220 1.34 14.46 2.23
C ASN A 220 1.75 13.01 1.90
N LYS A 221 3.05 12.72 1.77
CA LYS A 221 3.55 11.37 1.54
C LYS A 221 3.22 10.45 2.72
N ARG A 222 3.37 10.95 3.94
CA ARG A 222 2.99 10.21 5.16
C ARG A 222 1.50 9.85 5.19
N LYS A 223 0.61 10.76 4.76
CA LYS A 223 -0.84 10.52 4.67
C LYS A 223 -1.21 9.56 3.54
N ALA A 224 -0.38 9.42 2.52
CA ALA A 224 -0.61 8.55 1.38
C ALA A 224 -0.21 7.08 1.64
N LEU A 225 0.44 6.77 2.76
CA LEU A 225 0.78 5.40 3.14
C LEU A 225 -0.50 4.58 3.34
N GLU A 226 -0.51 3.37 2.81
CA GLU A 226 -1.67 2.47 2.92
C GLU A 226 -1.77 1.79 4.28
N ASN A 227 -0.72 1.85 5.08
CA ASN A 227 -0.58 1.20 6.39
C ASN A 227 -0.84 -0.32 6.33
N ARG A 228 -0.36 -0.95 5.26
CA ARG A 228 -0.40 -2.40 5.10
C ARG A 228 0.52 -3.07 6.13
N GLY A 229 -0.05 -3.88 6.98
CA GLY A 229 0.70 -4.49 8.08
C GLY A 229 0.98 -3.57 9.26
N GLY A 230 0.53 -2.32 9.22
CA GLY A 230 0.78 -1.26 10.20
C GLY A 230 1.44 -0.04 9.57
N SER A 231 1.72 0.97 10.37
CA SER A 231 2.45 2.15 9.87
C SER A 231 3.88 1.77 9.53
N GLY A 232 4.28 1.92 8.26
CA GLY A 232 5.66 1.73 7.81
C GLY A 232 6.64 2.80 8.29
N VAL A 233 6.16 3.84 9.01
CA VAL A 233 7.01 4.92 9.49
C VAL A 233 7.78 4.49 10.72
N LEU A 234 9.09 4.34 10.58
CA LEU A 234 10.02 4.00 11.66
C LEU A 234 10.38 5.26 12.44
N ARG A 235 10.14 5.23 13.74
CA ARG A 235 10.73 6.22 14.64
C ARG A 235 12.18 5.87 14.91
N VAL A 236 13.09 6.73 14.46
CA VAL A 236 14.53 6.51 14.56
C VAL A 236 15.07 7.07 15.87
N LEU A 237 15.70 6.23 16.67
CA LEU A 237 16.44 6.59 17.86
C LEU A 237 17.93 6.35 17.62
N ILE A 238 18.79 7.04 18.38
CA ILE A 238 20.24 6.88 18.30
C ILE A 238 20.70 6.19 19.57
N ASP A 239 21.38 5.06 19.41
CA ASP A 239 22.10 4.38 20.46
C ASP A 239 23.59 4.30 20.08
N LYS A 240 24.40 5.17 20.71
CA LYS A 240 25.82 5.37 20.38
C LYS A 240 26.00 5.74 18.90
N ASP A 241 26.64 4.87 18.13
CA ASP A 241 26.95 5.07 16.70
C ASP A 241 25.92 4.39 15.77
N MET A 242 24.86 3.79 16.33
CA MET A 242 23.87 3.03 15.61
C MET A 242 22.49 3.67 15.76
N GLN A 243 21.73 3.66 14.68
CA GLN A 243 20.30 3.94 14.73
C GLN A 243 19.54 2.67 15.17
N VAL A 244 18.47 2.87 15.92
CA VAL A 244 17.57 1.80 16.34
C VAL A 244 16.15 2.23 16.06
N ALA A 245 15.37 1.32 15.48
CA ALA A 245 13.94 1.52 15.22
C ALA A 245 13.13 0.28 15.58
N GLU A 246 11.92 0.48 16.08
CA GLU A 246 10.98 -0.61 16.32
C GLU A 246 9.83 -0.52 15.32
N HIS A 247 9.47 -1.66 14.73
CA HIS A 247 8.32 -1.79 13.86
C HIS A 247 7.56 -3.09 14.14
N ASN A 248 6.30 -2.97 14.54
CA ASN A 248 5.44 -4.13 14.74
C ASN A 248 4.58 -4.36 13.49
N ILE A 249 4.53 -5.60 13.00
CA ILE A 249 3.78 -6.01 11.82
C ILE A 249 2.50 -6.68 12.27
N ILE A 250 1.35 -6.23 11.78
CA ILE A 250 0.05 -6.84 12.03
C ILE A 250 -0.43 -7.53 10.76
N LEU A 251 -0.40 -8.85 10.74
CA LEU A 251 -0.83 -9.64 9.60
C LEU A 251 -2.30 -9.34 9.25
N GLY A 252 -2.57 -9.19 7.96
CA GLY A 252 -3.91 -8.93 7.44
C GLY A 252 -4.41 -7.48 7.60
N LEU A 253 -3.72 -6.62 8.35
CA LEU A 253 -4.12 -5.22 8.49
C LEU A 253 -3.95 -4.48 7.16
N ASN A 254 -5.05 -3.97 6.60
CA ASN A 254 -5.11 -3.28 5.32
C ASN A 254 -4.55 -4.09 4.12
N ILE A 255 -4.47 -5.40 4.26
CA ILE A 255 -4.00 -6.29 3.18
C ILE A 255 -5.18 -6.66 2.28
N PRO A 256 -5.15 -6.32 0.97
CA PRO A 256 -6.20 -6.68 0.04
C PRO A 256 -6.42 -8.19 -0.01
N ASN A 257 -7.67 -8.61 -0.06
CA ASN A 257 -8.07 -10.03 -0.17
C ASN A 257 -7.51 -10.96 0.92
N TYR A 258 -7.10 -10.41 2.06
CA TYR A 258 -6.66 -11.24 3.18
C TYR A 258 -7.81 -12.13 3.68
N PRO A 259 -7.56 -13.40 3.98
CA PRO A 259 -8.62 -14.31 4.45
C PRO A 259 -9.31 -13.73 5.68
N GLN A 260 -10.61 -13.52 5.57
CA GLN A 260 -11.42 -13.16 6.73
C GLN A 260 -11.49 -14.39 7.63
N ILE A 261 -10.68 -14.40 8.67
CA ILE A 261 -10.92 -15.29 9.78
C ILE A 261 -12.24 -14.81 10.37
N ASN A 262 -13.23 -15.70 10.50
CA ASN A 262 -14.43 -15.41 11.28
C ASN A 262 -13.98 -15.03 12.70
N GLN A 263 -13.59 -13.80 12.87
CA GLN A 263 -13.48 -13.19 14.16
C GLN A 263 -14.92 -13.10 14.65
N SER A 264 -15.30 -14.00 15.52
CA SER A 264 -16.41 -13.71 16.42
C SER A 264 -16.18 -12.28 16.86
N LYS A 265 -17.12 -11.41 16.48
CA LYS A 265 -17.10 -9.95 16.67
C LYS A 265 -16.37 -9.64 17.99
N LEU A 266 -15.07 -9.38 17.92
CA LEU A 266 -14.33 -8.90 19.07
C LEU A 266 -14.83 -7.47 19.25
N ASN A 267 -15.83 -7.31 20.12
CA ASN A 267 -16.28 -6.02 20.59
C ASN A 267 -15.16 -5.38 21.44
N SER A 268 -14.03 -5.10 20.81
CA SER A 268 -12.93 -4.40 21.47
C SER A 268 -12.70 -3.09 20.72
N GLY A 269 -13.02 -2.01 21.36
CA GLY A 269 -12.94 -0.66 20.84
C GLY A 269 -14.32 -0.04 20.60
N LEU A 270 -14.31 1.21 20.28
CA LEU A 270 -15.49 1.99 19.92
C LEU A 270 -15.87 1.70 18.46
N GLU A 271 -17.15 1.73 18.17
CA GLU A 271 -17.65 1.74 16.78
C GLU A 271 -17.30 3.08 16.12
N ILE A 272 -17.26 3.10 14.80
CA ILE A 272 -17.00 4.36 14.07
C ILE A 272 -18.13 5.35 14.37
N GLY A 273 -17.76 6.50 14.95
CA GLY A 273 -18.70 7.56 15.35
C GLY A 273 -19.08 7.53 16.82
N GLU A 274 -18.61 6.58 17.59
CA GLU A 274 -18.75 6.58 19.06
C GLU A 274 -17.74 7.53 19.72
N ASP A 275 -18.19 8.23 20.74
CA ASP A 275 -17.35 9.11 21.53
C ASP A 275 -16.34 8.32 22.38
N ASN A 276 -15.06 8.69 22.25
CA ASN A 276 -14.01 8.11 23.06
C ASN A 276 -14.17 8.57 24.52
N PRO A 277 -14.32 7.66 25.49
CA PRO A 277 -14.42 8.03 26.90
C PRO A 277 -13.18 8.82 27.33
N SER A 278 -13.38 9.86 28.11
CA SER A 278 -12.27 10.69 28.58
C SER A 278 -11.28 9.85 29.39
N PHE A 279 -10.01 9.96 29.01
CA PHE A 279 -8.90 9.30 29.70
C PHE A 279 -8.21 10.30 30.62
N THR A 280 -8.37 10.12 31.93
CA THR A 280 -7.79 11.01 32.96
C THR A 280 -6.84 10.22 33.87
N PRO A 281 -5.62 9.88 33.38
CA PRO A 281 -4.65 9.14 34.18
C PRO A 281 -4.14 9.99 35.34
N PHE A 282 -3.71 9.33 36.42
CA PHE A 282 -2.92 10.00 37.45
C PHE A 282 -1.48 10.22 36.94
N HIS A 283 -1.04 11.46 36.97
CA HIS A 283 0.30 11.82 36.53
C HIS A 283 1.30 11.66 37.66
N ALA A 284 2.15 10.64 37.61
CA ALA A 284 3.20 10.39 38.57
C ALA A 284 4.41 11.31 38.41
N PHE A 285 4.63 11.82 37.19
CA PHE A 285 5.77 12.65 36.81
C PHE A 285 5.39 13.78 35.84
N GLY A 286 6.28 14.70 35.61
CA GLY A 286 6.15 15.81 34.65
C GLY A 286 5.38 17.00 35.22
N PRO A 287 5.03 17.98 34.33
CA PRO A 287 4.39 19.24 34.74
C PRO A 287 3.05 19.05 35.45
N ASP A 288 2.36 17.96 35.19
CA ASP A 288 1.05 17.62 35.77
C ASP A 288 1.11 16.66 36.94
N LYS A 289 2.30 16.45 37.52
CA LYS A 289 2.49 15.54 38.65
C LYS A 289 1.47 15.78 39.76
N GLY A 290 0.87 14.70 40.24
CA GLY A 290 -0.11 14.73 41.32
C GLY A 290 -1.53 15.07 40.90
N THR A 291 -1.77 15.31 39.59
CA THR A 291 -3.12 15.61 39.07
C THR A 291 -3.71 14.46 38.27
N ARG A 292 -5.00 14.56 37.97
CA ARG A 292 -5.69 13.72 36.99
C ARG A 292 -6.17 14.63 35.86
N THR A 293 -5.46 14.63 34.76
CA THR A 293 -5.81 15.42 33.57
C THR A 293 -5.74 14.54 32.32
N CYS A 294 -6.56 14.84 31.31
CA CYS A 294 -6.49 14.18 30.02
C CYS A 294 -5.29 14.75 29.24
N PRO A 295 -4.22 13.97 29.00
CA PRO A 295 -3.07 14.48 28.26
C PRO A 295 -3.40 14.82 26.81
N VAL A 296 -4.32 14.06 26.20
CA VAL A 296 -4.78 14.33 24.82
C VAL A 296 -5.55 15.66 24.76
N CYS A 297 -6.44 15.92 25.74
CA CYS A 297 -7.21 17.16 25.78
C CYS A 297 -6.31 18.39 26.06
N LYS A 298 -5.28 18.19 26.89
CA LYS A 298 -4.39 19.28 27.30
C LYS A 298 -3.28 19.55 26.28
N TYR A 299 -2.70 18.50 25.71
CA TYR A 299 -1.50 18.61 24.86
C TYR A 299 -1.73 18.23 23.39
N GLY A 300 -2.81 17.54 23.06
CA GLY A 300 -3.08 17.01 21.70
C GLY A 300 -3.25 18.09 20.62
N ARG A 301 -3.45 19.33 21.02
CA ARG A 301 -3.57 20.46 20.06
C ARG A 301 -2.23 20.93 19.52
N PHE A 302 -1.11 20.47 20.11
CA PHE A 302 0.23 20.92 19.75
C PHE A 302 0.96 19.98 18.78
N HIS A 303 0.28 18.89 18.35
CA HIS A 303 0.85 17.89 17.46
C HIS A 303 -0.05 17.66 16.24
N GLY A 304 -0.68 18.72 15.75
CA GLY A 304 -1.46 18.72 14.51
C GLY A 304 -0.61 19.10 13.31
#